data_fc11343563dc8f4f6040ecc6e04bd5d5
#
_entry.id   fc11343563dc8f4f6040ecc6e04bd5d5
#
_cell.length_a   1.000
_cell.length_b   1.000
_cell.length_c   1.000
_cell.angle_alpha   90.00
_cell.angle_beta   90.00
_cell.angle_gamma   90.00
#
_symmetry.space_group_name_H-M   'P 1'
#
loop_
_entity.id
_entity.type
_entity.pdbx_description
1 polymer ?
#
loop_
_entity_poly.entity_id
_entity_poly.type
_entity_poly.pdbx_seq_one_letter_code
_entity_poly.pdbx_strand_id
1 'polypeptide(L)'
;MIEVRPAKSEELQELARIGLASLRKGILPLVTAEVALRIEKDNPFIPFLNEQGRNILVAEADGALAGLGASEYRDNHISDIWVAPEHEGKGVGSALMEALEDQFRAQGFSEATIRVSADSKRALGLYLHLGYHETWRGFDHDPILNTSLEKVALIKLLGP
;
A
#
# COMPACT_ATOMS: atom_id res chain seq x y z
N MET A 1 -0.25 -19.97 -5.19
CA MET A 1 -0.69 -19.09 -6.30
C MET A 1 -1.29 -17.81 -5.72
N ILE A 2 -0.94 -16.67 -6.29
CA ILE A 2 -1.46 -15.37 -5.87
C ILE A 2 -2.44 -14.86 -6.91
N GLU A 3 -3.62 -14.46 -6.47
CA GLU A 3 -4.66 -13.89 -7.33
C GLU A 3 -5.00 -12.49 -6.84
N VAL A 4 -5.09 -11.52 -7.77
CA VAL A 4 -5.45 -10.14 -7.46
C VAL A 4 -6.79 -9.81 -8.09
N ARG A 5 -7.68 -9.23 -7.31
CA ARG A 5 -9.05 -8.89 -7.74
C ARG A 5 -9.62 -7.75 -6.91
N PRO A 6 -10.74 -7.13 -7.34
CA PRO A 6 -11.42 -6.13 -6.50
C PRO A 6 -11.91 -6.72 -5.17
N ALA A 7 -11.92 -5.89 -4.14
CA ALA A 7 -12.42 -6.26 -2.81
C ALA A 7 -13.93 -6.50 -2.85
N LYS A 8 -14.38 -7.40 -1.99
CA LYS A 8 -15.82 -7.64 -1.74
C LYS A 8 -16.22 -6.95 -0.45
N SER A 9 -17.48 -6.52 -0.35
CA SER A 9 -17.96 -5.79 0.82
C SER A 9 -17.81 -6.58 2.13
N GLU A 10 -17.99 -7.89 2.09
CA GLU A 10 -17.84 -8.76 3.26
C GLU A 10 -16.38 -8.93 3.71
N GLU A 11 -15.42 -8.49 2.91
CA GLU A 11 -13.99 -8.61 3.23
C GLU A 11 -13.40 -7.38 3.91
N LEU A 12 -14.12 -6.27 3.96
CA LEU A 12 -13.57 -5.00 4.42
C LEU A 12 -13.07 -5.05 5.87
N GLN A 13 -13.76 -5.77 6.74
CA GLN A 13 -13.33 -5.92 8.14
C GLN A 13 -11.99 -6.63 8.24
N GLU A 14 -11.83 -7.74 7.51
CA GLU A 14 -10.57 -8.51 7.50
C GLU A 14 -9.45 -7.70 6.85
N LEU A 15 -9.75 -6.95 5.80
CA LEU A 15 -8.76 -6.09 5.15
C LEU A 15 -8.31 -4.97 6.08
N ALA A 16 -9.20 -4.41 6.89
CA ALA A 16 -8.84 -3.40 7.88
C ALA A 16 -7.89 -3.98 8.94
N ARG A 17 -8.10 -5.24 9.33
CA ARG A 17 -7.21 -5.95 10.24
C ARG A 17 -5.83 -6.13 9.62
N ILE A 18 -5.78 -6.54 8.34
CA ILE A 18 -4.52 -6.72 7.61
C ILE A 18 -3.75 -5.40 7.50
N GLY A 19 -4.44 -4.33 7.12
CA GLY A 19 -3.82 -3.00 7.02
C GLY A 19 -3.21 -2.56 8.34
N LEU A 20 -3.95 -2.71 9.43
CA LEU A 20 -3.46 -2.33 10.76
C LEU A 20 -2.29 -3.21 11.20
N ALA A 21 -2.32 -4.52 10.92
CA ALA A 21 -1.23 -5.43 11.26
C ALA A 21 0.05 -5.06 10.49
N SER A 22 -0.08 -4.72 9.22
CA SER A 22 1.04 -4.27 8.39
C SER A 22 1.62 -2.96 8.91
N LEU A 23 0.76 -1.99 9.23
CA LEU A 23 1.16 -0.69 9.78
C LEU A 23 1.85 -0.85 11.13
N ARG A 24 1.31 -1.72 11.99
CA ARG A 24 1.88 -2.00 13.31
C ARG A 24 3.32 -2.53 13.21
N LYS A 25 3.57 -3.40 12.26
CA LYS A 25 4.91 -3.97 12.06
C LYS A 25 5.88 -2.96 11.47
N GLY A 26 5.46 -2.21 10.44
CA GLY A 26 6.38 -1.43 9.62
C GLY A 26 6.53 0.03 10.01
N ILE A 27 5.48 0.65 10.55
CA ILE A 27 5.45 2.12 10.71
C ILE A 27 5.23 2.55 12.15
N LEU A 28 4.37 1.89 12.92
CA LEU A 28 4.09 2.32 14.29
C LEU A 28 5.34 2.38 15.19
N PRO A 29 6.39 1.55 15.00
CA PRO A 29 7.64 1.74 15.75
C PRO A 29 8.35 3.07 15.50
N LEU A 30 8.01 3.77 14.41
CA LEU A 30 8.64 5.03 14.02
C LEU A 30 7.94 6.26 14.59
N VAL A 31 6.78 6.10 15.22
CA VAL A 31 5.98 7.22 15.73
C VAL A 31 5.93 7.18 17.26
N THR A 32 5.39 8.27 17.85
CA THR A 32 5.27 8.33 19.31
C THR A 32 4.24 7.32 19.81
N ALA A 33 4.35 6.95 21.10
CA ALA A 33 3.39 6.05 21.73
C ALA A 33 1.96 6.59 21.65
N GLU A 34 1.79 7.90 21.79
CA GLU A 34 0.47 8.56 21.68
C GLU A 34 -0.14 8.36 20.30
N VAL A 35 0.63 8.58 19.25
CA VAL A 35 0.19 8.37 17.87
C VAL A 35 -0.15 6.90 17.64
N ALA A 36 0.72 5.99 18.09
CA ALA A 36 0.50 4.55 17.93
C ALA A 36 -0.80 4.10 18.61
N LEU A 37 -1.07 4.57 19.83
CA LEU A 37 -2.29 4.23 20.56
C LEU A 37 -3.54 4.74 19.83
N ARG A 38 -3.50 5.96 19.30
CA ARG A 38 -4.61 6.52 18.52
C ARG A 38 -4.91 5.67 17.29
N ILE A 39 -3.88 5.28 16.55
CA ILE A 39 -4.01 4.47 15.35
C ILE A 39 -4.59 3.09 15.69
N GLU A 40 -4.08 2.45 16.74
CA GLU A 40 -4.60 1.15 17.20
C GLU A 40 -6.08 1.23 17.58
N LYS A 41 -6.48 2.31 18.25
CA LYS A 41 -7.85 2.49 18.69
C LYS A 41 -8.81 2.75 17.54
N ASP A 42 -8.43 3.64 16.64
CA ASP A 42 -9.34 4.16 15.61
C ASP A 42 -9.32 3.36 14.31
N ASN A 43 -8.26 2.61 14.06
CA ASN A 43 -8.00 1.87 12.82
C ASN A 43 -8.39 2.68 11.58
N PRO A 44 -7.46 3.49 11.02
CA PRO A 44 -7.75 4.39 9.90
C PRO A 44 -8.14 3.66 8.61
N PHE A 45 -7.90 2.36 8.53
CA PHE A 45 -8.30 1.57 7.37
C PHE A 45 -9.80 1.36 7.28
N ILE A 46 -10.53 1.43 8.39
CA ILE A 46 -11.97 1.21 8.38
C ILE A 46 -12.69 2.26 7.52
N PRO A 47 -12.54 3.59 7.78
CA PRO A 47 -13.18 4.59 6.92
C PRO A 47 -12.61 4.59 5.50
N PHE A 48 -11.32 4.37 5.33
CA PHE A 48 -10.68 4.31 4.02
C PHE A 48 -11.30 3.21 3.15
N LEU A 49 -11.40 1.99 3.69
CA LEU A 49 -11.94 0.86 2.95
C LEU A 49 -13.44 1.03 2.63
N ASN A 50 -14.20 1.58 3.58
CA ASN A 50 -15.61 1.85 3.35
C ASN A 50 -15.82 2.88 2.24
N GLU A 51 -14.97 3.88 2.15
CA GLU A 51 -15.03 4.90 1.10
C GLU A 51 -14.60 4.35 -0.25
N GLN A 52 -13.49 3.60 -0.30
CA GLN A 52 -12.92 3.11 -1.56
C GLN A 52 -13.67 1.90 -2.14
N GLY A 53 -14.20 1.04 -1.28
CA GLY A 53 -15.00 -0.12 -1.73
C GLY A 53 -14.27 -0.98 -2.77
N ARG A 54 -14.91 -1.18 -3.92
CA ARG A 54 -14.36 -2.02 -4.99
C ARG A 54 -13.16 -1.42 -5.71
N ASN A 55 -12.81 -0.16 -5.43
CA ASN A 55 -11.57 0.42 -5.93
C ASN A 55 -10.33 -0.21 -5.26
N ILE A 56 -10.52 -0.89 -4.14
CA ILE A 56 -9.46 -1.63 -3.47
C ILE A 56 -9.20 -2.93 -4.23
N LEU A 57 -7.93 -3.20 -4.52
CA LEU A 57 -7.50 -4.52 -5.01
C LEU A 57 -7.04 -5.35 -3.83
N VAL A 58 -7.45 -6.61 -3.82
CA VAL A 58 -6.99 -7.56 -2.81
C VAL A 58 -6.14 -8.64 -3.47
N ALA A 59 -5.16 -9.13 -2.74
CA ALA A 59 -4.38 -10.29 -3.14
C ALA A 59 -4.76 -11.46 -2.25
N GLU A 60 -5.11 -12.58 -2.88
CA GLU A 60 -5.27 -13.86 -2.20
C GLU A 60 -4.03 -14.70 -2.44
N ALA A 61 -3.53 -15.32 -1.37
CA ALA A 61 -2.45 -16.29 -1.46
C ALA A 61 -2.99 -17.62 -0.96
N ASP A 62 -3.11 -18.57 -1.88
CA ASP A 62 -3.63 -19.93 -1.59
C ASP A 62 -5.00 -19.89 -0.88
N GLY A 63 -5.88 -19.01 -1.34
CA GLY A 63 -7.24 -18.88 -0.85
C GLY A 63 -7.42 -18.00 0.39
N ALA A 64 -6.33 -17.41 0.92
CA ALA A 64 -6.39 -16.52 2.08
C ALA A 64 -6.11 -15.07 1.66
N LEU A 65 -6.81 -14.11 2.26
CA LEU A 65 -6.51 -12.70 2.04
C LEU A 65 -5.10 -12.41 2.56
N ALA A 66 -4.25 -11.85 1.69
CA ALA A 66 -2.82 -11.65 1.99
C ALA A 66 -2.38 -10.19 1.93
N GLY A 67 -3.15 -9.33 1.27
CA GLY A 67 -2.79 -7.93 1.14
C GLY A 67 -3.81 -7.14 0.37
N LEU A 68 -3.59 -5.83 0.32
CA LEU A 68 -4.44 -4.89 -0.40
C LEU A 68 -3.62 -3.78 -1.04
N GLY A 69 -4.16 -3.19 -2.08
CA GLY A 69 -3.54 -2.06 -2.76
C GLY A 69 -4.58 -1.16 -3.39
N ALA A 70 -4.23 0.09 -3.61
CA ALA A 70 -5.14 1.05 -4.20
C ALA A 70 -4.41 2.23 -4.83
N SER A 71 -5.08 2.83 -5.83
CA SER A 71 -4.86 4.20 -6.27
C SER A 71 -6.08 4.99 -5.80
N GLU A 72 -5.95 5.67 -4.67
CA GLU A 72 -7.06 6.31 -3.96
C GLU A 72 -7.83 7.31 -4.84
N TYR A 73 -7.10 8.08 -5.62
CA TYR A 73 -7.70 9.11 -6.47
C TYR A 73 -7.91 8.65 -7.91
N ARG A 74 -7.72 7.35 -8.18
CA ARG A 74 -7.91 6.74 -9.51
C ARG A 74 -7.06 7.40 -10.60
N ASP A 75 -5.91 7.88 -10.23
CA ASP A 75 -4.88 8.42 -11.13
C ASP A 75 -3.77 7.39 -11.32
N ASN A 76 -2.53 7.83 -11.59
CA ASN A 76 -1.38 6.96 -11.74
C ASN A 76 -0.50 6.90 -10.49
N HIS A 77 -1.04 7.32 -9.35
CA HIS A 77 -0.32 7.27 -8.07
C HIS A 77 -0.82 6.09 -7.23
N ILE A 78 0.12 5.25 -6.82
CA ILE A 78 -0.18 4.14 -5.90
C ILE A 78 -0.21 4.71 -4.49
N SER A 79 -1.40 4.78 -3.91
CA SER A 79 -1.58 5.37 -2.58
C SER A 79 -1.38 4.37 -1.46
N ASP A 80 -1.61 3.09 -1.72
CA ASP A 80 -1.62 2.05 -0.68
C ASP A 80 -1.13 0.72 -1.21
N ILE A 81 -0.16 0.12 -0.51
CA ILE A 81 0.24 -1.28 -0.64
C ILE A 81 0.48 -1.80 0.78
N TRP A 82 -0.34 -2.74 1.21
CA TRP A 82 -0.25 -3.31 2.55
C TRP A 82 -0.30 -4.82 2.46
N VAL A 83 0.72 -5.49 2.98
CA VAL A 83 0.84 -6.95 2.95
C VAL A 83 0.74 -7.47 4.37
N ALA A 84 -0.07 -8.49 4.58
CA ALA A 84 -0.18 -9.15 5.88
C ALA A 84 1.20 -9.66 6.29
N PRO A 85 1.65 -9.42 7.55
CA PRO A 85 2.98 -9.84 7.98
C PRO A 85 3.27 -11.33 7.74
N GLU A 86 2.29 -12.20 7.93
CA GLU A 86 2.43 -13.64 7.71
C GLU A 86 2.57 -14.05 6.24
N HIS A 87 2.30 -13.12 5.33
CA HIS A 87 2.40 -13.35 3.88
C HIS A 87 3.55 -12.57 3.22
N GLU A 88 4.39 -11.90 4.00
CA GLU A 88 5.54 -11.20 3.45
C GLU A 88 6.55 -12.17 2.81
N GLY A 89 7.24 -11.69 1.79
CA GLY A 89 8.27 -12.49 1.10
C GLY A 89 7.73 -13.54 0.15
N LYS A 90 6.42 -13.50 -0.16
CA LYS A 90 5.77 -14.48 -1.04
C LYS A 90 5.34 -13.91 -2.39
N GLY A 91 5.71 -12.66 -2.69
CA GLY A 91 5.35 -12.01 -3.95
C GLY A 91 4.02 -11.27 -3.94
N VAL A 92 3.38 -11.11 -2.78
CA VAL A 92 2.08 -10.43 -2.68
C VAL A 92 2.18 -8.96 -3.09
N GLY A 93 3.18 -8.24 -2.57
CA GLY A 93 3.40 -6.85 -2.92
C GLY A 93 3.66 -6.66 -4.40
N SER A 94 4.49 -7.53 -5.00
CA SER A 94 4.78 -7.49 -6.44
C SER A 94 3.52 -7.71 -7.27
N ALA A 95 2.66 -8.66 -6.88
CA ALA A 95 1.42 -8.94 -7.59
C ALA A 95 0.46 -7.74 -7.54
N LEU A 96 0.34 -7.10 -6.39
CA LEU A 96 -0.49 -5.90 -6.25
C LEU A 96 0.04 -4.74 -7.10
N MET A 97 1.35 -4.52 -7.08
CA MET A 97 1.99 -3.48 -7.89
C MET A 97 1.74 -3.71 -9.37
N GLU A 98 1.94 -4.94 -9.85
CA GLU A 98 1.72 -5.30 -11.25
C GLU A 98 0.27 -5.05 -11.67
N ALA A 99 -0.69 -5.43 -10.84
CA ALA A 99 -2.11 -5.24 -11.14
C ALA A 99 -2.47 -3.76 -11.23
N LEU A 100 -1.92 -2.92 -10.34
CA LEU A 100 -2.13 -1.47 -10.41
C LEU A 100 -1.48 -0.87 -11.65
N GLU A 101 -0.26 -1.30 -11.98
CA GLU A 101 0.41 -0.85 -13.20
C GLU A 101 -0.39 -1.21 -14.45
N ASP A 102 -0.99 -2.39 -14.49
CA ASP A 102 -1.85 -2.80 -15.59
C ASP A 102 -3.09 -1.91 -15.71
N GLN A 103 -3.70 -1.53 -14.58
CA GLN A 103 -4.80 -0.57 -14.58
C GLN A 103 -4.35 0.78 -15.15
N PHE A 104 -3.18 1.25 -14.75
CA PHE A 104 -2.65 2.54 -15.24
C PHE A 104 -2.42 2.49 -16.75
N ARG A 105 -1.84 1.40 -17.26
CA ARG A 105 -1.66 1.22 -18.70
C ARG A 105 -3.00 1.23 -19.45
N ALA A 106 -3.99 0.54 -18.90
CA ALA A 106 -5.32 0.48 -19.50
C ALA A 106 -6.01 1.86 -19.53
N GLN A 107 -5.67 2.73 -18.58
CA GLN A 107 -6.16 4.11 -18.53
C GLN A 107 -5.35 5.08 -19.40
N GLY A 108 -4.28 4.61 -20.04
CA GLY A 108 -3.43 5.42 -20.91
C GLY A 108 -2.29 6.13 -20.22
N PHE A 109 -2.01 5.82 -18.95
CA PHE A 109 -0.87 6.41 -18.26
C PHE A 109 0.44 5.76 -18.70
N SER A 110 1.49 6.56 -18.84
CA SER A 110 2.82 6.10 -19.26
C SER A 110 3.78 5.93 -18.09
N GLU A 111 3.37 6.26 -16.88
CA GLU A 111 4.20 6.14 -15.69
C GLU A 111 3.35 5.88 -14.45
N ALA A 112 3.98 5.28 -13.44
CA ALA A 112 3.38 5.06 -12.12
C ALA A 112 4.24 5.73 -11.07
N THR A 113 3.61 6.32 -10.04
CA THR A 113 4.30 6.96 -8.93
C THR A 113 3.89 6.33 -7.61
N ILE A 114 4.81 6.37 -6.63
CA ILE A 114 4.55 5.89 -5.28
C ILE A 114 5.41 6.69 -4.30
N ARG A 115 4.92 6.87 -3.07
CA ARG A 115 5.72 7.38 -1.96
C ARG A 115 5.78 6.34 -0.86
N VAL A 116 6.93 6.24 -0.19
CA VAL A 116 7.15 5.26 0.86
C VAL A 116 7.97 5.91 1.97
N SER A 117 7.77 5.47 3.22
CA SER A 117 8.63 5.91 4.32
C SER A 117 10.07 5.48 4.04
N ALA A 118 11.02 6.40 4.23
CA ALA A 118 12.44 6.12 4.03
C ALA A 118 12.94 4.98 4.94
N ASP A 119 12.29 4.79 6.08
CA ASP A 119 12.65 3.74 7.03
C ASP A 119 12.03 2.37 6.69
N SER A 120 11.08 2.33 5.75
CA SER A 120 10.50 1.07 5.27
C SER A 120 11.43 0.42 4.25
N LYS A 121 12.56 -0.09 4.73
CA LYS A 121 13.64 -0.62 3.88
C LYS A 121 13.17 -1.74 2.98
N ARG A 122 12.29 -2.60 3.49
CA ARG A 122 11.76 -3.74 2.74
C ARG A 122 10.91 -3.27 1.56
N ALA A 123 9.98 -2.35 1.80
CA ALA A 123 9.11 -1.81 0.76
C ALA A 123 9.92 -1.03 -0.27
N LEU A 124 10.83 -0.17 0.18
CA LEU A 124 11.69 0.60 -0.70
C LEU A 124 12.51 -0.33 -1.60
N GLY A 125 13.12 -1.37 -1.03
CA GLY A 125 13.89 -2.37 -1.77
C GLY A 125 13.05 -3.08 -2.83
N LEU A 126 11.80 -3.42 -2.51
CA LEU A 126 10.88 -4.04 -3.46
C LEU A 126 10.61 -3.12 -4.64
N TYR A 127 10.30 -1.85 -4.39
CA TYR A 127 9.96 -0.91 -5.46
C TYR A 127 11.16 -0.66 -6.37
N LEU A 128 12.36 -0.51 -5.80
CA LEU A 128 13.58 -0.39 -6.61
C LEU A 128 13.80 -1.63 -7.46
N HIS A 129 13.58 -2.82 -6.90
CA HIS A 129 13.69 -4.08 -7.64
C HIS A 129 12.70 -4.16 -8.80
N LEU A 130 11.49 -3.60 -8.62
CA LEU A 130 10.44 -3.60 -9.65
C LEU A 130 10.65 -2.54 -10.73
N GLY A 131 11.72 -1.77 -10.66
CA GLY A 131 12.08 -0.81 -11.70
C GLY A 131 11.72 0.64 -11.37
N TYR A 132 11.27 0.91 -10.16
CA TYR A 132 11.06 2.29 -9.70
C TYR A 132 12.39 2.94 -9.39
N HIS A 133 12.49 4.25 -9.57
CA HIS A 133 13.67 5.01 -9.18
C HIS A 133 13.26 6.25 -8.38
N GLU A 134 14.14 6.67 -7.48
CA GLU A 134 13.90 7.79 -6.60
C GLU A 134 13.94 9.11 -7.36
N THR A 135 12.93 9.97 -7.13
CA THR A 135 12.87 11.32 -7.70
C THR A 135 12.97 12.39 -6.63
N TRP A 136 12.62 12.05 -5.39
CA TRP A 136 12.63 13.03 -4.29
C TRP A 136 12.71 12.29 -2.95
N ARG A 137 13.34 12.96 -1.98
CA ARG A 137 13.42 12.46 -0.61
C ARG A 137 13.33 13.66 0.33
N GLY A 138 12.52 13.53 1.39
CA GLY A 138 12.37 14.58 2.36
C GLY A 138 11.27 14.30 3.36
N PHE A 139 11.04 15.24 4.26
CA PHE A 139 9.97 15.14 5.25
C PHE A 139 8.66 15.61 4.65
N ASP A 140 7.60 14.83 4.89
CA ASP A 140 6.27 15.11 4.38
C ASP A 140 5.24 14.64 5.41
N HIS A 141 4.10 15.29 5.44
CA HIS A 141 3.00 14.95 6.33
C HIS A 141 2.35 13.65 5.88
N ASP A 142 2.21 12.71 6.82
CA ASP A 142 1.48 11.48 6.57
C ASP A 142 0.04 11.66 7.04
N PRO A 143 -0.95 11.57 6.13
CA PRO A 143 -2.35 11.85 6.50
C PRO A 143 -2.96 10.79 7.42
N ILE A 144 -2.49 9.54 7.34
CA ILE A 144 -2.98 8.45 8.20
C ILE A 144 -2.47 8.65 9.63
N LEU A 145 -1.18 8.91 9.77
CA LEU A 145 -0.54 9.05 11.07
C LEU A 145 -0.68 10.46 11.66
N ASN A 146 -1.03 11.43 10.81
CA ASN A 146 -1.09 12.85 11.17
C ASN A 146 0.21 13.32 11.82
N THR A 147 1.32 12.94 11.22
CA THR A 147 2.66 13.32 11.65
C THR A 147 3.59 13.39 10.43
N SER A 148 4.74 14.07 10.60
CA SER A 148 5.73 14.20 9.54
C SER A 148 6.70 13.02 9.58
N LEU A 149 6.95 12.40 8.43
CA LEU A 149 7.91 11.32 8.26
C LEU A 149 8.81 11.61 7.08
N GLU A 150 10.04 11.11 7.12
CA GLU A 150 10.89 11.12 5.94
C GLU A 150 10.35 10.13 4.92
N LYS A 151 10.10 10.63 3.70
CA LYS A 151 9.54 9.83 2.61
C LYS A 151 10.41 9.90 1.37
N VAL A 152 10.30 8.85 0.57
CA VAL A 152 10.95 8.72 -0.73
C VAL A 152 9.87 8.68 -1.79
N ALA A 153 9.95 9.56 -2.78
CA ALA A 153 9.08 9.52 -3.95
C ALA A 153 9.78 8.75 -5.06
N LEU A 154 9.05 7.85 -5.70
CA LEU A 154 9.60 7.00 -6.76
C LEU A 154 8.67 7.03 -7.97
N ILE A 155 9.27 6.79 -9.14
CA ILE A 155 8.55 6.73 -10.41
C ILE A 155 9.06 5.54 -11.23
N LYS A 156 8.15 4.97 -12.01
CA LYS A 156 8.47 3.92 -12.98
C LYS A 156 7.83 4.26 -14.31
N LEU A 157 8.58 4.17 -15.39
CA LEU A 157 8.03 4.29 -16.73
C LEU A 157 7.34 2.96 -17.09
N LEU A 158 6.10 3.06 -17.53
CA LEU A 158 5.31 1.90 -17.94
C LEU A 158 5.45 1.72 -19.44
N GLY A 159 5.88 0.52 -19.85
CA GLY A 159 5.91 0.18 -21.26
C GLY A 159 4.48 0.03 -21.81
N PRO A 160 4.36 -0.09 -23.14
CA PRO A 160 3.06 -0.32 -23.77
C PRO A 160 2.42 -1.65 -23.37
#